data_af822943c6c1c4a3280b92240aa1fad6
#
_entry.id   af822943c6c1c4a3280b92240aa1fad6
#
_cell.length_a   1.000
_cell.length_b   1.000
_cell.length_c   1.000
_cell.angle_alpha   90.00
_cell.angle_beta   90.00
_cell.angle_gamma   90.00
#
_symmetry.space_group_name_H-M   'P 1'
#
loop_
_entity.id
_entity.type
_entity.pdbx_description
1 polymer ?
#
loop_
_entity_poly.entity_id
_entity_poly.type
_entity_poly.pdbx_seq_one_letter_code
_entity_poly.pdbx_strand_id
1 'polypeptide(L)'
;MGMRKLLFVISIIRLHLPDRNERPHMYQEEKTFTLRFSLETRFPDEYEGDDDSHAWVREWETRIKPEVIRAVFESLRRTPHWAAHTRNRGKSPEDEIEVVLERDFSVSTPFSG
;
A
#
# COMPACT_ATOMS: atom_id res chain seq x y z
N MET A 1 -30.06 2.41 13.69
CA MET A 1 -29.10 1.73 12.87
C MET A 1 -27.71 2.14 13.21
N GLY A 2 -26.86 1.21 13.51
CA GLY A 2 -25.49 1.51 13.84
C GLY A 2 -24.61 1.57 12.60
N MET A 3 -23.57 2.34 12.65
CA MET A 3 -22.64 2.45 11.56
C MET A 3 -21.24 2.21 12.10
N ARG A 4 -20.49 1.38 11.41
CA ARG A 4 -19.12 1.11 11.79
C ARG A 4 -18.20 1.52 10.66
N LYS A 5 -17.01 1.91 11.05
CA LYS A 5 -16.07 2.44 10.09
C LYS A 5 -14.68 1.92 10.35
N LEU A 6 -14.02 1.50 9.31
CA LEU A 6 -12.65 1.04 9.38
C LEU A 6 -11.86 1.76 8.32
N LEU A 7 -10.76 2.37 8.71
CA LEU A 7 -9.91 3.07 7.78
C LEU A 7 -8.68 2.26 7.50
N PHE A 8 -8.32 2.17 6.24
CA PHE A 8 -7.13 1.47 5.82
C PHE A 8 -6.43 2.34 4.80
N VAL A 9 -5.16 2.57 5.02
CA VAL A 9 -4.39 3.48 4.19
C VAL A 9 -3.30 2.73 3.47
N ILE A 10 -3.16 2.97 2.18
CA ILE A 10 -2.05 2.47 1.41
C ILE A 10 -1.23 3.66 0.99
N SER A 11 0.02 3.69 1.40
CA SER A 11 0.94 4.71 0.94
C SER A 11 1.75 4.13 -0.20
N ILE A 12 1.70 4.78 -1.32
CA ILE A 12 2.31 4.28 -2.52
C ILE A 12 3.27 5.30 -3.06
N ILE A 13 4.28 4.86 -3.66
CA ILE A 13 5.24 5.56 -4.47
C ILE A 13 6.36 6.20 -3.71
N ARG A 14 7.47 5.61 -3.89
CA ARG A 14 8.74 6.18 -3.48
C ARG A 14 9.61 6.21 -4.72
N LEU A 15 10.07 7.38 -5.10
CA LEU A 15 10.89 7.54 -6.27
C LEU A 15 12.33 7.73 -5.86
N HIS A 16 13.19 6.98 -6.52
CA HIS A 16 14.61 7.14 -6.32
C HIS A 16 15.15 7.79 -7.59
N LEU A 17 15.53 9.04 -7.51
CA LEU A 17 16.07 9.77 -8.65
C LEU A 17 17.50 10.16 -8.34
N PRO A 18 18.44 9.82 -9.18
CA PRO A 18 19.81 10.18 -8.93
C PRO A 18 20.05 11.65 -9.19
N ASP A 19 20.97 12.19 -8.46
CA ASP A 19 21.36 13.55 -8.68
C ASP A 19 22.32 13.57 -9.85
N ARG A 20 22.15 14.45 -10.81
CA ARG A 20 22.95 14.45 -11.89
C ARG A 20 24.28 14.90 -11.62
N ASN A 21 24.54 15.63 -10.58
CA ASN A 21 25.85 16.05 -10.32
C ASN A 21 26.55 15.18 -9.41
N GLU A 22 26.18 13.89 -9.32
CA GLU A 22 26.50 13.19 -8.37
C GLU A 22 27.74 12.74 -8.11
N ARG A 23 28.11 12.46 -6.99
CA ARG A 23 29.21 11.93 -6.62
C ARG A 23 29.03 10.60 -6.34
N PRO A 24 29.93 9.81 -5.83
CA PRO A 24 29.79 8.40 -5.65
C PRO A 24 28.64 8.02 -4.74
N HIS A 25 28.26 8.88 -3.79
CA HIS A 25 27.15 8.50 -2.97
C HIS A 25 25.86 8.85 -3.63
N MET A 26 24.81 8.16 -3.27
CA MET A 26 23.55 8.31 -3.92
C MET A 26 22.78 9.50 -3.46
N TYR A 27 22.09 10.10 -4.36
CA TYR A 27 21.08 11.10 -4.06
C TYR A 27 19.73 10.41 -4.22
N GLN A 28 18.86 10.56 -3.26
CA GLN A 28 17.56 9.93 -3.28
C GLN A 28 16.45 10.94 -3.12
N GLU A 29 15.39 10.74 -3.84
CA GLU A 29 14.19 11.55 -3.70
C GLU A 29 13.01 10.63 -3.43
N GLU A 30 12.04 11.15 -2.73
CA GLU A 30 10.89 10.37 -2.36
C GLU A 30 9.63 11.20 -2.57
N LYS A 31 8.61 10.58 -3.15
CA LYS A 31 7.31 11.19 -3.23
C LYS A 31 6.31 10.19 -2.71
N THR A 32 5.41 10.62 -1.86
CA THR A 32 4.40 9.72 -1.28
C THR A 32 3.03 10.09 -1.79
N PHE A 33 2.31 9.10 -2.24
CA PHE A 33 0.91 9.23 -2.62
C PHE A 33 0.12 8.30 -1.72
N THR A 34 -0.90 8.80 -1.06
CA THR A 34 -1.67 8.01 -0.12
C THR A 34 -3.05 7.74 -0.67
N LEU A 35 -3.41 6.45 -0.68
CA LEU A 35 -4.74 6.03 -1.07
C LEU A 35 -5.38 5.44 0.17
N ARG A 36 -6.55 5.93 0.51
CA ARG A 36 -7.21 5.53 1.74
C ARG A 36 -8.51 4.80 1.44
N PHE A 37 -8.71 3.68 2.09
CA PHE A 37 -9.95 2.96 2.02
C PHE A 37 -10.70 3.16 3.33
N SER A 38 -11.98 3.47 3.24
CA SER A 38 -12.81 3.62 4.41
C SER A 38 -13.93 2.60 4.29
N LEU A 39 -13.97 1.68 5.20
CA LEU A 39 -14.99 0.65 5.17
C LEU A 39 -16.09 1.02 6.15
N GLU A 40 -17.29 1.09 5.66
CA GLU A 40 -18.42 1.49 6.48
C GLU A 40 -19.50 0.45 6.36
N THR A 41 -20.07 0.07 7.46
CA THR A 41 -21.13 -0.91 7.46
C THR A 41 -22.29 -0.38 8.28
N ARG A 42 -23.47 -0.87 7.98
CA ARG A 42 -24.68 -0.44 8.63
C ARG A 42 -25.43 -1.65 9.13
N PHE A 43 -25.91 -1.59 10.34
CA PHE A 43 -26.56 -2.71 10.95
C PHE A 43 -27.92 -2.30 11.51
N PRO A 44 -28.83 -3.26 11.70
CA PRO A 44 -30.10 -2.96 12.35
C PRO A 44 -29.87 -2.47 13.77
N ASP A 45 -30.86 -1.77 14.32
CA ASP A 45 -30.72 -1.19 15.63
C ASP A 45 -30.46 -2.22 16.73
N GLU A 46 -30.97 -3.42 16.56
CA GLU A 46 -30.79 -4.45 17.55
C GLU A 46 -29.46 -5.18 17.43
N TYR A 47 -28.67 -4.88 16.44
CA TYR A 47 -27.38 -5.54 16.28
C TYR A 47 -26.40 -5.03 17.32
N GLU A 48 -25.69 -5.95 17.99
CA GLU A 48 -24.66 -5.56 18.92
C GLU A 48 -23.33 -5.91 18.30
N GLY A 49 -22.35 -5.10 18.54
CA GLY A 49 -21.09 -5.18 17.82
C GLY A 49 -20.41 -6.51 17.82
N ASP A 50 -20.62 -7.34 18.83
CA ASP A 50 -19.98 -8.62 18.93
C ASP A 50 -20.90 -9.79 18.69
N ASP A 51 -22.08 -9.58 18.16
CA ASP A 51 -23.00 -10.69 17.86
C ASP A 51 -22.36 -11.72 16.97
N ASP A 52 -21.58 -11.31 16.00
CA ASP A 52 -20.96 -12.23 15.08
C ASP A 52 -19.45 -12.09 15.13
N SER A 53 -18.91 -11.61 16.24
CA SER A 53 -17.49 -11.44 16.44
C SER A 53 -16.85 -10.53 15.40
N HIS A 54 -17.59 -9.52 15.00
CA HIS A 54 -17.13 -8.55 14.01
C HIS A 54 -16.73 -9.23 12.70
N ALA A 55 -17.63 -10.06 12.21
CA ALA A 55 -17.34 -10.85 11.00
C ALA A 55 -16.97 -9.99 9.81
N TRP A 56 -17.51 -8.77 9.72
CA TRP A 56 -17.21 -7.92 8.59
C TRP A 56 -15.73 -7.46 8.58
N VAL A 57 -15.16 -7.31 9.77
CA VAL A 57 -13.75 -6.95 9.86
C VAL A 57 -12.91 -8.15 9.42
N ARG A 58 -13.29 -9.34 9.83
CA ARG A 58 -12.57 -10.55 9.42
C ARG A 58 -12.67 -10.76 7.92
N GLU A 59 -13.82 -10.46 7.35
CA GLU A 59 -13.96 -10.62 5.90
C GLU A 59 -13.02 -9.66 5.16
N TRP A 60 -12.89 -8.45 5.66
CA TRP A 60 -11.93 -7.52 5.08
C TRP A 60 -10.51 -8.08 5.20
N GLU A 61 -10.14 -8.54 6.39
CA GLU A 61 -8.77 -8.99 6.61
C GLU A 61 -8.42 -10.25 5.84
N THR A 62 -9.35 -11.18 5.72
CA THR A 62 -9.03 -12.47 5.15
C THR A 62 -9.36 -12.61 3.68
N ARG A 63 -10.28 -11.80 3.18
CA ARG A 63 -10.68 -11.91 1.78
C ARG A 63 -10.44 -10.66 0.97
N ILE A 64 -10.88 -9.52 1.44
CA ILE A 64 -10.88 -8.33 0.62
C ILE A 64 -9.50 -7.68 0.57
N LYS A 65 -8.90 -7.49 1.73
CA LYS A 65 -7.60 -6.82 1.77
C LYS A 65 -6.53 -7.56 0.97
N PRO A 66 -6.41 -8.91 1.09
CA PRO A 66 -5.42 -9.59 0.28
C PRO A 66 -5.65 -9.43 -1.23
N GLU A 67 -6.92 -9.39 -1.63
CA GLU A 67 -7.22 -9.20 -3.04
C GLU A 67 -6.84 -7.80 -3.52
N VAL A 68 -7.10 -6.80 -2.69
CA VAL A 68 -6.73 -5.43 -3.04
C VAL A 68 -5.20 -5.33 -3.16
N ILE A 69 -4.48 -5.90 -2.20
CA ILE A 69 -3.03 -5.83 -2.22
C ILE A 69 -2.50 -6.56 -3.45
N ARG A 70 -3.06 -7.72 -3.77
CA ARG A 70 -2.65 -8.45 -4.94
C ARG A 70 -2.87 -7.63 -6.20
N ALA A 71 -4.02 -6.97 -6.31
CA ALA A 71 -4.34 -6.17 -7.48
C ALA A 71 -3.37 -5.00 -7.63
N VAL A 72 -2.99 -4.39 -6.50
CA VAL A 72 -2.03 -3.30 -6.54
C VAL A 72 -0.69 -3.80 -7.10
N PHE A 73 -0.21 -4.93 -6.60
CA PHE A 73 1.06 -5.45 -7.07
C PHE A 73 0.99 -5.90 -8.52
N GLU A 74 -0.14 -6.48 -8.92
CA GLU A 74 -0.29 -6.87 -10.31
C GLU A 74 -0.22 -5.66 -11.22
N SER A 75 -0.85 -4.57 -10.81
CA SER A 75 -0.81 -3.35 -11.58
C SER A 75 0.62 -2.81 -11.66
N LEU A 76 1.32 -2.80 -10.55
CA LEU A 76 2.66 -2.22 -10.52
C LEU A 76 3.67 -3.06 -11.27
N ARG A 77 3.44 -4.37 -11.36
CA ARG A 77 4.35 -5.22 -12.10
C ARG A 77 4.37 -4.93 -13.58
N ARG A 78 3.33 -4.28 -14.09
CA ARG A 78 3.31 -3.93 -15.48
C ARG A 78 4.14 -2.72 -15.80
N THR A 79 4.71 -2.08 -14.77
CA THR A 79 5.51 -0.89 -14.97
C THR A 79 6.96 -1.31 -15.14
N PRO A 80 7.51 -1.19 -16.33
CA PRO A 80 8.85 -1.72 -16.57
C PRO A 80 9.89 -0.94 -15.78
N HIS A 81 10.91 -1.65 -15.36
CA HIS A 81 12.07 -1.07 -14.67
C HIS A 81 11.81 -0.60 -13.25
N TRP A 82 10.60 -0.75 -12.76
CA TRP A 82 10.30 -0.43 -11.37
C TRP A 82 10.07 -1.70 -10.59
N ALA A 83 10.49 -1.73 -9.35
CA ALA A 83 10.27 -2.87 -8.48
C ALA A 83 9.37 -2.45 -7.34
N ALA A 84 8.49 -3.34 -6.92
CA ALA A 84 7.53 -3.03 -5.88
C ALA A 84 7.68 -3.99 -4.72
N HIS A 85 7.60 -3.47 -3.51
CA HIS A 85 7.61 -4.32 -2.32
C HIS A 85 6.89 -3.60 -1.19
N THR A 86 6.60 -4.30 -0.12
CA THR A 86 5.93 -3.69 1.01
C THR A 86 6.93 -3.28 2.07
N ARG A 87 6.56 -2.28 2.84
CA ARG A 87 7.34 -1.84 3.97
C ARG A 87 6.39 -1.25 5.00
N ASN A 88 6.64 -1.48 6.26
CA ASN A 88 5.72 -1.01 7.27
C ASN A 88 6.20 0.11 8.15
N ARG A 89 7.42 0.30 8.33
CA ARG A 89 7.98 1.40 9.13
C ARG A 89 7.39 1.46 10.52
N GLY A 90 7.19 0.31 11.13
CA GLY A 90 6.65 0.25 12.48
C GLY A 90 5.15 0.37 12.60
N LYS A 91 4.43 0.46 11.48
CA LYS A 91 2.98 0.49 11.53
C LYS A 91 2.42 -0.91 11.48
N SER A 92 1.24 -1.07 12.04
CA SER A 92 0.57 -2.35 12.00
C SER A 92 0.00 -2.60 10.61
N PRO A 93 0.24 -3.77 10.01
CA PRO A 93 -0.36 -4.05 8.70
C PRO A 93 -1.88 -4.09 8.73
N GLU A 94 -2.46 -4.15 9.90
CA GLU A 94 -3.92 -4.09 9.99
C GLU A 94 -4.43 -2.69 9.70
N ASP A 95 -3.59 -1.68 9.91
CA ASP A 95 -4.00 -0.32 9.72
C ASP A 95 -3.41 0.31 8.48
N GLU A 96 -2.22 -0.09 8.12
CA GLU A 96 -1.55 0.58 7.03
C GLU A 96 -0.51 -0.32 6.40
N ILE A 97 -0.46 -0.35 5.10
CA ILE A 97 0.61 -1.03 4.37
C ILE A 97 1.21 -0.02 3.43
N GLU A 98 2.52 0.09 3.47
CA GLU A 98 3.22 0.95 2.54
C GLU A 98 3.74 0.10 1.39
N VAL A 99 3.39 0.46 0.16
CA VAL A 99 3.91 -0.19 -1.02
C VAL A 99 4.96 0.74 -1.60
N VAL A 100 6.17 0.24 -1.71
CA VAL A 100 7.28 1.02 -2.22
C VAL A 100 7.50 0.66 -3.66
N LEU A 101 7.53 1.65 -4.53
CA LEU A 101 7.82 1.47 -5.93
C LEU A 101 9.14 2.15 -6.19
N GLU A 102 10.15 1.38 -6.53
CA GLU A 102 11.49 1.89 -6.65
C GLU A 102 12.09 1.72 -8.01
N ARG A 103 12.87 2.66 -8.41
CA ARG A 103 13.68 2.52 -9.59
C ARG A 103 15.03 3.17 -9.35
N ASP A 104 16.08 2.45 -9.70
CA ASP A 104 17.43 2.94 -9.50
C ASP A 104 17.97 3.45 -10.83
N PHE A 105 18.11 4.75 -10.96
CA PHE A 105 18.62 5.34 -12.17
C PHE A 105 20.14 5.50 -12.15
N SER A 106 20.76 5.18 -11.04
CA SER A 106 22.20 5.33 -10.95
C SER A 106 22.93 4.17 -11.61
N VAL A 107 22.23 3.06 -11.83
CA VAL A 107 22.84 1.91 -12.47
C VAL A 107 22.63 2.03 -13.95
N SER A 108 23.72 1.99 -14.72
CA SER A 108 23.63 2.06 -16.13
C SER A 108 23.17 0.75 -16.61
N THR A 109 22.04 0.68 -17.23
CA THR A 109 21.59 -0.55 -17.77
C THR A 109 22.07 -0.58 -19.12
N PRO A 110 22.80 -1.44 -19.39
CA PRO A 110 23.32 -1.55 -20.68
C PRO A 110 22.24 -1.69 -21.62
N PHE A 111 22.03 -1.48 -21.83
CA PHE A 111 21.29 -1.49 -22.58
C PHE A 111 20.68 -2.10 -22.66
N SER A 112 20.46 -2.08 -22.44
CA SER A 112 19.95 -2.65 -22.41
C SER A 112 19.35 -2.62 -22.98
N GLY A 113 19.44 -2.49 -23.20
CA GLY A 113 19.19 -2.55 -23.75
C GLY A 113 18.85 -2.30 -23.49
#